data_cf4c6ce907a28375c4e3397ba1de32f1
#
_entry.id   cf4c6ce907a28375c4e3397ba1de32f1
#
_cell.length_a   1.000
_cell.length_b   1.000
_cell.length_c   1.000
_cell.angle_alpha   90.00
_cell.angle_beta   90.00
_cell.angle_gamma   90.00
#
_symmetry.space_group_name_H-M   'P 1'
#
loop_
_entity.id
_entity.type
_entity.pdbx_description
1 polymer ?
#
loop_
_entity_poly.entity_id
_entity_poly.type
_entity_poly.pdbx_seq_one_letter_code
_entity_poly.pdbx_strand_id
1 'polypeptide(L)'
;MELFDLNCPKYFASIEKNDYIEFLNQTKEGYVTIHHDSILIGAYGVHKISSETASQSWTLIHPKYQNQGIGRLIMERVFSYLKSNQLDNLFLSTSQQTEAFFLKFGAIRIDYIENGWDEGLHRIEMKIERAIR
;
A
#
# COMPACT_ATOMS: atom_id res chain seq x y z
N MET A 1 -10.50 9.17 -7.41
CA MET A 1 -10.80 9.79 -6.10
C MET A 1 -11.89 9.06 -5.33
N GLU A 2 -12.85 8.47 -6.03
CA GLU A 2 -13.89 7.68 -5.37
C GLU A 2 -13.32 6.56 -4.51
N LEU A 3 -12.33 5.83 -5.02
CA LEU A 3 -11.73 4.73 -4.26
C LEU A 3 -11.06 5.21 -2.98
N PHE A 4 -10.39 6.36 -3.01
CA PHE A 4 -9.82 6.96 -1.80
C PHE A 4 -10.92 7.31 -0.80
N ASP A 5 -11.97 7.99 -1.27
CA ASP A 5 -13.07 8.40 -0.40
C ASP A 5 -13.76 7.21 0.26
N LEU A 6 -13.90 6.08 -0.45
CA LEU A 6 -14.46 4.86 0.11
C LEU A 6 -13.61 4.25 1.22
N ASN A 7 -12.31 4.58 1.27
CA ASN A 7 -11.40 4.10 2.29
C ASN A 7 -11.21 5.08 3.46
N CYS A 8 -11.87 6.22 3.42
CA CYS A 8 -11.85 7.20 4.51
C CYS A 8 -13.08 7.03 5.40
N PRO A 9 -12.97 7.25 6.72
CA PRO A 9 -11.75 7.51 7.47
C PRO A 9 -11.07 6.24 8.00
N LYS A 10 -11.63 5.05 7.71
CA LYS A 10 -11.18 3.81 8.35
C LYS A 10 -9.73 3.48 8.06
N TYR A 11 -9.31 3.57 6.80
CA TYR A 11 -7.96 3.18 6.38
C TYR A 11 -7.06 4.37 6.11
N PHE A 12 -7.64 5.50 5.75
CA PHE A 12 -6.90 6.73 5.47
C PHE A 12 -7.60 7.90 6.12
N ALA A 13 -6.81 8.83 6.64
CA ALA A 13 -7.35 10.09 7.17
C ALA A 13 -7.81 10.95 6.00
N SER A 14 -8.95 11.64 6.17
CA SER A 14 -9.47 12.49 5.11
C SER A 14 -8.53 13.65 4.75
N ILE A 15 -7.67 14.07 5.70
CA ILE A 15 -6.66 15.10 5.43
C ILE A 15 -5.60 14.62 4.43
N GLU A 16 -5.45 13.31 4.23
CA GLU A 16 -4.50 12.76 3.28
C GLU A 16 -4.97 12.86 1.83
N LYS A 17 -6.22 13.26 1.60
CA LYS A 17 -6.75 13.32 0.23
C LYS A 17 -5.94 14.23 -0.68
N ASN A 18 -5.51 15.39 -0.18
CA ASN A 18 -4.71 16.31 -0.98
C ASN A 18 -3.34 15.73 -1.30
N ASP A 19 -2.76 14.98 -0.38
CA ASP A 19 -1.49 14.30 -0.60
C ASP A 19 -1.64 13.23 -1.69
N TYR A 20 -2.75 12.51 -1.69
CA TYR A 20 -3.02 11.51 -2.70
C TYR A 20 -3.22 12.14 -4.08
N ILE A 21 -3.97 13.25 -4.15
CA ILE A 21 -4.15 13.99 -5.40
C ILE A 21 -2.81 14.47 -5.95
N GLU A 22 -1.98 15.03 -5.09
CA GLU A 22 -0.64 15.48 -5.47
C GLU A 22 0.21 14.33 -5.97
N PHE A 23 0.17 13.18 -5.29
CA PHE A 23 0.86 11.97 -5.72
C PHE A 23 0.43 11.56 -7.13
N LEU A 24 -0.88 11.51 -7.40
CA LEU A 24 -1.41 11.13 -8.70
C LEU A 24 -0.99 12.08 -9.81
N ASN A 25 -0.84 13.37 -9.50
CA ASN A 25 -0.44 14.37 -10.47
C ASN A 25 1.07 14.34 -10.79
N GLN A 26 1.89 13.93 -9.83
CA GLN A 26 3.34 13.94 -9.96
C GLN A 26 3.91 12.59 -10.39
N THR A 27 3.33 11.49 -9.92
CA THR A 27 3.88 10.15 -10.08
C THR A 27 2.84 9.25 -10.73
N LYS A 28 2.90 9.09 -12.03
CA LYS A 28 2.01 8.16 -12.72
C LYS A 28 2.66 6.80 -12.94
N GLU A 29 3.99 6.77 -12.95
CA GLU A 29 4.75 5.57 -13.17
C GLU A 29 4.74 4.69 -11.92
N GLY A 30 4.49 3.40 -12.10
CA GLY A 30 4.47 2.46 -10.99
C GLY A 30 3.15 2.42 -10.22
N TYR A 31 2.16 3.22 -10.60
CA TYR A 31 0.83 3.14 -9.98
C TYR A 31 -0.10 2.33 -10.86
N VAL A 32 -0.71 1.28 -10.28
CA VAL A 32 -1.50 0.29 -11.01
C VAL A 32 -2.92 0.29 -10.48
N THR A 33 -3.89 0.24 -11.39
CA THR A 33 -5.31 0.12 -11.04
C THR A 33 -5.82 -1.27 -11.40
N ILE A 34 -6.79 -1.77 -10.63
CA ILE A 34 -7.41 -3.07 -10.83
C ILE A 34 -8.90 -2.86 -11.04
N HIS A 35 -9.42 -3.43 -12.11
CA HIS A 35 -10.83 -3.29 -12.48
C HIS A 35 -11.51 -4.65 -12.57
N HIS A 36 -12.80 -4.67 -12.26
CA HIS A 36 -13.67 -5.80 -12.48
C HIS A 36 -14.97 -5.28 -13.10
N ASP A 37 -15.30 -5.74 -14.31
CA ASP A 37 -16.48 -5.28 -15.05
C ASP A 37 -16.55 -3.74 -15.13
N SER A 38 -15.43 -3.11 -15.47
CA SER A 38 -15.30 -1.66 -15.59
C SER A 38 -15.38 -0.89 -14.26
N ILE A 39 -15.47 -1.61 -13.13
CA ILE A 39 -15.48 -0.98 -11.80
C ILE A 39 -14.06 -1.00 -11.25
N LEU A 40 -13.59 0.16 -10.77
CA LEU A 40 -12.30 0.25 -10.11
C LEU A 40 -12.40 -0.37 -8.73
N ILE A 41 -11.73 -1.50 -8.50
CA ILE A 41 -11.82 -2.25 -7.25
C ILE A 41 -10.56 -2.19 -6.41
N GLY A 42 -9.44 -1.81 -6.98
CA GLY A 42 -8.19 -1.68 -6.24
C GLY A 42 -7.17 -0.85 -6.96
N ALA A 43 -6.19 -0.38 -6.22
CA ALA A 43 -5.07 0.37 -6.75
C ALA A 43 -3.88 0.24 -5.80
N TYR A 44 -2.68 0.31 -6.35
CA TYR A 44 -1.47 0.29 -5.54
C TYR A 44 -0.32 0.92 -6.30
N GLY A 45 0.67 1.41 -5.56
CA GLY A 45 1.92 1.89 -6.14
C GLY A 45 3.08 1.08 -5.62
N VAL A 46 4.04 0.80 -6.49
CA VAL A 46 5.32 0.23 -6.09
C VAL A 46 6.39 0.83 -6.99
N HIS A 47 7.47 1.32 -6.38
CA HIS A 47 8.55 1.90 -7.15
C HIS A 47 9.89 1.68 -6.45
N LYS A 48 10.94 1.60 -7.26
CA LYS A 48 12.30 1.44 -6.78
C LYS A 48 12.79 2.75 -6.16
N ILE A 49 13.37 2.66 -4.95
CA ILE A 49 13.92 3.81 -4.25
C ILE A 49 15.44 3.72 -4.09
N SER A 50 16.02 2.53 -4.25
CA SER A 50 17.46 2.34 -4.23
C SER A 50 17.79 1.08 -5.01
N SER A 51 19.07 0.71 -5.08
CA SER A 51 19.51 -0.48 -5.83
C SER A 51 18.90 -1.78 -5.33
N GLU A 52 18.46 -1.83 -4.06
CA GLU A 52 17.97 -3.06 -3.45
C GLU A 52 16.58 -2.92 -2.84
N THR A 53 15.98 -1.73 -2.90
CA THR A 53 14.79 -1.42 -2.12
C THR A 53 13.71 -0.78 -2.97
N ALA A 54 12.47 -1.19 -2.76
CA ALA A 54 11.29 -0.55 -3.31
C ALA A 54 10.39 -0.01 -2.19
N SER A 55 9.49 0.88 -2.55
CA SER A 55 8.46 1.39 -1.66
C SER A 55 7.09 1.07 -2.24
N GLN A 56 6.19 0.61 -1.40
CA GLN A 56 4.78 0.40 -1.74
C GLN A 56 3.98 1.55 -1.13
N SER A 57 3.10 2.14 -1.92
CA SER A 57 2.34 3.31 -1.48
C SER A 57 0.91 3.29 -1.99
N TRP A 58 0.04 4.01 -1.28
CA TRP A 58 -1.35 4.26 -1.66
C TRP A 58 -2.09 3.02 -2.13
N THR A 59 -2.04 1.95 -1.33
CA THR A 59 -2.75 0.71 -1.60
C THR A 59 -4.20 0.85 -1.14
N LEU A 60 -5.13 0.76 -2.09
CA LEU A 60 -6.55 0.97 -1.86
C LEU A 60 -7.33 -0.22 -2.39
N ILE A 61 -8.34 -0.67 -1.62
CA ILE A 61 -9.24 -1.74 -2.04
C ILE A 61 -10.66 -1.30 -1.79
N HIS A 62 -11.52 -1.44 -2.81
CA HIS A 62 -12.93 -1.13 -2.68
C HIS A 62 -13.54 -1.95 -1.53
N PRO A 63 -14.24 -1.33 -0.57
CA PRO A 63 -14.73 -2.05 0.62
C PRO A 63 -15.60 -3.27 0.30
N LYS A 64 -16.37 -3.23 -0.78
CA LYS A 64 -17.20 -4.38 -1.18
C LYS A 64 -16.40 -5.56 -1.70
N TYR A 65 -15.13 -5.35 -2.02
CA TYR A 65 -14.25 -6.38 -2.58
C TYR A 65 -13.17 -6.82 -1.60
N GLN A 66 -13.22 -6.34 -0.37
CA GLN A 66 -12.30 -6.79 0.68
C GLN A 66 -12.62 -8.24 1.04
N ASN A 67 -11.61 -8.97 1.49
CA ASN A 67 -11.72 -10.40 1.81
C ASN A 67 -12.06 -11.29 0.61
N GLN A 68 -11.81 -10.81 -0.60
CA GLN A 68 -12.03 -11.58 -1.84
C GLN A 68 -10.73 -11.83 -2.60
N GLY A 69 -9.59 -11.71 -1.95
CA GLY A 69 -8.30 -12.01 -2.55
C GLY A 69 -7.64 -10.87 -3.31
N ILE A 70 -8.24 -9.68 -3.33
CA ILE A 70 -7.65 -8.52 -4.04
C ILE A 70 -6.33 -8.10 -3.37
N GLY A 71 -6.30 -8.06 -2.04
CA GLY A 71 -5.07 -7.73 -1.31
C GLY A 71 -3.96 -8.72 -1.59
N ARG A 72 -4.29 -10.01 -1.61
CA ARG A 72 -3.32 -11.05 -1.95
C ARG A 72 -2.81 -10.87 -3.38
N LEU A 73 -3.69 -10.60 -4.32
CA LEU A 73 -3.29 -10.34 -5.71
C LEU A 73 -2.32 -9.16 -5.80
N ILE A 74 -2.61 -8.09 -5.09
CA ILE A 74 -1.73 -6.92 -5.05
C ILE A 74 -0.36 -7.32 -4.51
N MET A 75 -0.30 -8.05 -3.41
CA MET A 75 0.98 -8.46 -2.83
C MET A 75 1.75 -9.41 -3.74
N GLU A 76 1.06 -10.32 -4.43
CA GLU A 76 1.71 -11.20 -5.40
C GLU A 76 2.34 -10.38 -6.54
N ARG A 77 1.66 -9.35 -7.01
CA ARG A 77 2.19 -8.47 -8.06
C ARG A 77 3.35 -7.62 -7.56
N VAL A 78 3.28 -7.13 -6.33
CA VAL A 78 4.38 -6.40 -5.70
C VAL A 78 5.61 -7.29 -5.59
N PHE A 79 5.44 -8.53 -5.14
CA PHE A 79 6.55 -9.49 -5.06
C PHE A 79 7.13 -9.82 -6.43
N SER A 80 6.28 -9.92 -7.45
CA SER A 80 6.76 -10.13 -8.82
C SER A 80 7.60 -8.95 -9.30
N TYR A 81 7.19 -7.74 -8.96
CA TYR A 81 7.95 -6.53 -9.28
C TYR A 81 9.33 -6.56 -8.59
N LEU A 82 9.38 -6.93 -7.31
CA LEU A 82 10.63 -7.04 -6.59
C LEU A 82 11.57 -8.05 -7.25
N LYS A 83 11.02 -9.21 -7.61
CA LYS A 83 11.81 -10.27 -8.25
C LYS A 83 12.32 -9.83 -9.61
N SER A 84 11.46 -9.24 -10.42
CA SER A 84 11.83 -8.81 -11.78
C SER A 84 12.88 -7.70 -11.79
N ASN A 85 12.93 -6.90 -10.75
CA ASN A 85 13.87 -5.78 -10.62
C ASN A 85 15.03 -6.08 -9.68
N GLN A 86 15.14 -7.33 -9.20
CA GLN A 86 16.20 -7.78 -8.31
C GLN A 86 16.28 -6.94 -7.03
N LEU A 87 15.14 -6.66 -6.45
CA LEU A 87 15.03 -5.88 -5.22
C LEU A 87 14.77 -6.81 -4.04
N ASP A 88 15.52 -6.63 -2.95
CA ASP A 88 15.46 -7.51 -1.79
C ASP A 88 14.57 -6.98 -0.68
N ASN A 89 14.29 -5.69 -0.66
CA ASN A 89 13.57 -5.06 0.42
C ASN A 89 12.38 -4.26 -0.08
N LEU A 90 11.30 -4.29 0.70
CA LEU A 90 10.12 -3.47 0.47
C LEU A 90 9.82 -2.69 1.75
N PHE A 91 9.68 -1.37 1.63
CA PHE A 91 9.21 -0.53 2.72
C PHE A 91 7.79 -0.07 2.43
N LEU A 92 6.99 0.03 3.48
CA LEU A 92 5.63 0.56 3.38
C LEU A 92 5.25 1.23 4.70
N SER A 93 4.29 2.13 4.61
CA SER A 93 3.68 2.77 5.77
C SER A 93 2.22 2.39 5.81
N THR A 94 1.73 2.00 6.95
CA THR A 94 0.35 1.57 7.12
C THR A 94 -0.22 2.09 8.44
N SER A 95 -1.37 1.58 8.84
CA SER A 95 -2.02 1.92 10.10
C SER A 95 -2.37 0.65 10.86
N GLN A 96 -2.87 0.83 12.10
CA GLN A 96 -3.34 -0.30 12.91
C GLN A 96 -4.49 -1.07 12.23
N GLN A 97 -5.16 -0.45 11.26
CA GLN A 97 -6.28 -1.10 10.57
C GLN A 97 -5.82 -2.19 9.60
N THR A 98 -4.60 -2.06 9.07
CA THR A 98 -4.11 -2.97 8.04
C THR A 98 -2.78 -3.63 8.38
N GLU A 99 -2.20 -3.34 9.52
CA GLU A 99 -0.93 -3.95 9.93
C GLU A 99 -0.98 -5.47 9.90
N ALA A 100 -2.05 -6.07 10.41
CA ALA A 100 -2.18 -7.53 10.46
C ALA A 100 -2.16 -8.16 9.07
N PHE A 101 -2.71 -7.47 8.08
CA PHE A 101 -2.67 -7.94 6.69
C PHE A 101 -1.22 -8.07 6.20
N PHE A 102 -0.42 -7.04 6.41
CA PHE A 102 0.98 -7.06 5.94
C PHE A 102 1.84 -8.03 6.72
N LEU A 103 1.54 -8.23 8.02
CA LEU A 103 2.23 -9.25 8.82
C LEU A 103 2.11 -10.64 8.20
N LYS A 104 0.97 -10.96 7.59
CA LYS A 104 0.76 -12.25 6.94
C LYS A 104 1.69 -12.47 5.75
N PHE A 105 2.19 -11.40 5.16
CA PHE A 105 3.10 -11.47 4.01
C PHE A 105 4.56 -11.30 4.39
N GLY A 106 4.86 -11.36 5.68
CA GLY A 106 6.24 -11.33 6.16
C GLY A 106 6.75 -9.95 6.55
N ALA A 107 5.88 -8.96 6.59
CA ALA A 107 6.29 -7.63 7.03
C ALA A 107 6.56 -7.62 8.53
N ILE A 108 7.54 -6.83 8.94
CA ILE A 108 7.82 -6.58 10.35
C ILE A 108 7.68 -5.08 10.61
N ARG A 109 7.21 -4.75 11.82
CA ARG A 109 7.10 -3.36 12.24
C ARG A 109 8.49 -2.84 12.57
N ILE A 110 8.86 -1.69 11.97
CA ILE A 110 10.16 -1.06 12.27
C ILE A 110 10.02 0.27 12.98
N ASP A 111 8.83 0.89 12.94
CA ASP A 111 8.58 2.13 13.67
C ASP A 111 7.08 2.29 13.90
N TYR A 112 6.73 3.07 14.92
CA TYR A 112 5.34 3.33 15.30
C TYR A 112 5.23 4.78 15.75
N ILE A 113 4.32 5.52 15.13
CA ILE A 113 4.10 6.93 15.46
C ILE A 113 2.62 7.08 15.84
N GLU A 114 2.36 7.30 17.14
CA GLU A 114 1.00 7.48 17.61
C GLU A 114 0.36 8.68 16.94
N ASN A 115 -0.84 8.49 16.41
CA ASN A 115 -1.58 9.51 15.66
C ASN A 115 -0.79 10.09 14.49
N GLY A 116 0.14 9.30 13.92
CA GLY A 116 1.01 9.76 12.85
C GLY A 116 0.29 10.14 11.57
N TRP A 117 -0.89 9.58 11.31
CA TRP A 117 -1.71 9.96 10.17
C TRP A 117 -2.77 10.99 10.55
N ASP A 118 -3.43 10.78 11.68
CA ASP A 118 -4.48 11.63 12.22
C ASP A 118 -4.82 11.11 13.62
N GLU A 119 -5.62 11.85 14.37
CA GLU A 119 -6.05 11.40 15.69
C GLU A 119 -6.74 10.04 15.57
N GLY A 120 -6.28 9.06 16.35
CA GLY A 120 -6.80 7.70 16.32
C GLY A 120 -6.33 6.85 15.16
N LEU A 121 -5.53 7.38 14.25
CA LEU A 121 -4.96 6.64 13.13
C LEU A 121 -3.44 6.69 13.19
N HIS A 122 -2.85 5.62 13.68
CA HIS A 122 -1.41 5.56 13.96
C HIS A 122 -0.61 5.22 12.71
N ARG A 123 0.57 5.78 12.59
CA ARG A 123 1.47 5.48 11.49
C ARG A 123 2.41 4.34 11.88
N ILE A 124 2.40 3.29 11.09
CA ILE A 124 3.23 2.11 11.31
C ILE A 124 4.11 1.92 10.09
N GLU A 125 5.42 2.02 10.29
CA GLU A 125 6.39 1.73 9.24
C GLU A 125 6.72 0.25 9.27
N MET A 126 6.71 -0.40 8.10
CA MET A 126 6.96 -1.83 8.00
C MET A 126 7.96 -2.13 6.89
N LYS A 127 8.61 -3.27 7.02
CA LYS A 127 9.61 -3.73 6.07
C LYS A 127 9.39 -5.21 5.77
N ILE A 128 9.52 -5.58 4.50
CA ILE A 128 9.57 -6.97 4.07
C ILE A 128 10.95 -7.22 3.46
N GLU A 129 11.66 -8.20 3.98
CA GLU A 129 12.96 -8.61 3.44
C GLU A 129 12.80 -9.89 2.64
N ARG A 130 13.33 -9.92 1.43
CA ARG A 130 13.28 -11.09 0.56
C ARG A 130 14.68 -11.62 0.23
N ALA A 131 15.66 -11.22 1.01
CA ALA A 131 17.04 -11.68 0.79
C ALA A 131 17.20 -13.20 0.95
N ILE A 132 16.32 -13.83 1.73
CA ILE A 132 16.33 -15.27 1.94
C ILE A 132 15.32 -15.90 0.98
N ARG A 133 15.81 -16.40 -0.11
CA ARG A 133 14.96 -17.01 -1.13
C ARG A 133 15.47 -18.37 -1.52
#